data_df595184c3f67c2c6fbb9871b4f328aa
#
_entry.id   df595184c3f67c2c6fbb9871b4f328aa
#
_cell.length_a   1.000
_cell.length_b   1.000
_cell.length_c   1.000
_cell.angle_alpha   90.00
_cell.angle_beta   90.00
_cell.angle_gamma   90.00
#
_symmetry.space_group_name_H-M   'P 1'
#
loop_
_entity.id
_entity.type
_entity.pdbx_description
1 polymer ?
#
loop_
_entity_poly.entity_id
_entity_poly.type
_entity_poly.pdbx_seq_one_letter_code
_entity_poly.pdbx_strand_id
1 'polypeptide(L)'
;MASNKITKKDLNEMAVRSMAEQCCFSFERMQAVGFCYGMTKCFRKIHGDNNEEMAAAMANNLDFINTEPHMAAILQGLIVSMEEAGQDRTMIHSLKTGLFGPLAGLGDAIWWYTAMPIIASICCSLASQNNVLGPIFYILFWALTAIFSRIWFVRLGYNAGVNSIKFIGDNAAYISKAAGILGVMVVGGLIPSYVSFAFPETLVISSVSVQGIFDSIMPNILPLGFVFLLYWLFKKKNVNTMKLILLVIALSVALSFLGIM
;
A
#
# COMPACT_ATOMS: atom_id res chain seq x y z
N MET A 1 27.90 21.90 2.37
CA MET A 1 26.46 21.69 2.07
C MET A 1 26.35 21.54 0.57
N ALA A 2 25.99 20.36 0.06
CA ALA A 2 25.71 20.20 -1.37
C ALA A 2 24.52 21.12 -1.70
N SER A 3 24.64 21.95 -2.74
CA SER A 3 23.53 22.79 -3.18
C SER A 3 22.40 21.87 -3.62
N ASN A 4 21.22 21.99 -3.02
CA ASN A 4 20.05 21.20 -3.43
C ASN A 4 19.82 21.42 -4.92
N LYS A 5 20.06 20.37 -5.72
CA LYS A 5 19.81 20.40 -7.17
C LYS A 5 18.33 20.37 -7.49
N ILE A 6 17.54 19.70 -6.65
CA ILE A 6 16.10 19.51 -6.83
C ILE A 6 15.33 20.70 -6.29
N THR A 7 14.50 21.28 -7.13
CA THR A 7 13.68 22.47 -6.81
C THR A 7 12.22 22.06 -6.53
N LYS A 8 11.45 22.98 -5.93
CA LYS A 8 9.99 22.79 -5.73
C LYS A 8 9.25 22.54 -7.05
N LYS A 9 9.74 23.08 -8.16
CA LYS A 9 9.15 22.85 -9.50
C LYS A 9 9.38 21.41 -9.93
N ASP A 10 10.58 20.87 -9.72
CA ASP A 10 10.91 19.48 -10.05
C ASP A 10 10.06 18.50 -9.24
N LEU A 11 9.86 18.77 -7.95
CA LEU A 11 8.99 17.96 -7.08
C LEU A 11 7.52 17.99 -7.53
N ASN A 12 7.02 19.15 -7.94
CA ASN A 12 5.65 19.25 -8.47
C ASN A 12 5.51 18.47 -9.79
N GLU A 13 6.49 18.59 -10.68
CA GLU A 13 6.50 17.82 -11.92
C GLU A 13 6.57 16.31 -11.64
N MET A 14 7.40 15.89 -10.69
CA MET A 14 7.45 14.50 -10.23
C MET A 14 6.08 14.05 -9.69
N ALA A 15 5.41 14.86 -8.90
CA ALA A 15 4.09 14.57 -8.38
C ALA A 15 3.04 14.37 -9.49
N VAL A 16 3.07 15.21 -10.53
CA VAL A 16 2.19 15.03 -11.70
C VAL A 16 2.53 13.76 -12.47
N ARG A 17 3.82 13.47 -12.67
CA ARG A 17 4.26 12.24 -13.36
C ARG A 17 3.92 10.98 -12.57
N SER A 18 3.88 11.05 -11.24
CA SER A 18 3.49 9.92 -10.39
C SER A 18 2.03 9.49 -10.57
N MET A 19 1.18 10.32 -11.19
CA MET A 19 -0.18 9.91 -11.57
C MET A 19 -0.17 8.75 -12.59
N ALA A 20 0.91 8.61 -13.35
CA ALA A 20 1.08 7.52 -14.30
C ALA A 20 1.62 6.22 -13.65
N GLU A 21 1.73 6.16 -12.32
CA GLU A 21 2.30 5.01 -11.60
C GLU A 21 1.62 3.69 -11.96
N GLN A 22 0.31 3.71 -12.12
CA GLN A 22 -0.48 2.53 -12.45
C GLN A 22 -0.66 2.29 -13.96
N CYS A 23 -0.08 3.13 -14.83
CA CYS A 23 -0.24 2.97 -16.29
C CYS A 23 0.55 1.79 -16.88
N CYS A 24 1.54 1.26 -16.16
CA CYS A 24 2.42 0.18 -16.61
C CYS A 24 2.54 -0.92 -15.55
N PHE A 25 1.44 -1.60 -15.26
CA PHE A 25 1.44 -2.76 -14.38
C PHE A 25 2.07 -3.98 -15.06
N SER A 26 2.90 -4.72 -14.31
CA SER A 26 3.38 -6.04 -14.72
C SER A 26 3.11 -7.05 -13.62
N PHE A 27 2.92 -8.31 -13.98
CA PHE A 27 2.70 -9.37 -13.00
C PHE A 27 3.89 -9.56 -12.05
N GLU A 28 5.12 -9.40 -12.56
CA GLU A 28 6.33 -9.65 -11.78
C GLU A 28 6.71 -8.48 -10.87
N ARG A 29 6.48 -7.23 -11.31
CA ARG A 29 7.01 -6.03 -10.66
C ARG A 29 5.95 -5.04 -10.21
N MET A 30 4.69 -5.35 -10.48
CA MET A 30 3.51 -4.52 -10.18
C MET A 30 3.66 -3.08 -10.66
N GLN A 31 3.78 -2.11 -9.78
CA GLN A 31 3.82 -0.67 -10.07
C GLN A 31 5.23 -0.14 -10.42
N ALA A 32 6.26 -0.97 -10.39
CA ALA A 32 7.66 -0.54 -10.42
C ALA A 32 8.01 0.40 -11.59
N VAL A 33 7.50 0.12 -12.80
CA VAL A 33 7.81 0.93 -13.98
C VAL A 33 7.24 2.34 -13.85
N GLY A 34 5.97 2.47 -13.48
CA GLY A 34 5.34 3.76 -13.27
C GLY A 34 5.91 4.51 -12.06
N PHE A 35 6.24 3.80 -10.99
CA PHE A 35 6.91 4.34 -9.83
C PHE A 35 8.28 4.97 -10.20
N CYS A 36 9.12 4.23 -10.92
CA CYS A 36 10.41 4.72 -11.41
C CYS A 36 10.24 5.89 -12.41
N TYR A 37 9.24 5.79 -13.32
CA TYR A 37 8.95 6.84 -14.29
C TYR A 37 8.69 8.20 -13.62
N GLY A 38 7.98 8.23 -12.50
CA GLY A 38 7.75 9.45 -11.74
C GLY A 38 9.04 10.20 -11.41
N MET A 39 10.09 9.48 -11.01
CA MET A 39 11.37 10.02 -10.52
C MET A 39 12.41 10.30 -11.62
N THR A 40 12.22 9.81 -12.85
CA THR A 40 13.25 9.86 -13.92
C THR A 40 13.83 11.24 -14.18
N LYS A 41 13.02 12.30 -14.17
CA LYS A 41 13.52 13.66 -14.38
C LYS A 41 14.39 14.15 -13.22
N CYS A 42 14.03 13.78 -11.99
CA CYS A 42 14.84 14.10 -10.82
C CYS A 42 16.18 13.37 -10.89
N PHE A 43 16.20 12.08 -11.23
CA PHE A 43 17.44 11.34 -11.42
C PHE A 43 18.33 11.93 -12.52
N ARG A 44 17.73 12.32 -13.67
CA ARG A 44 18.47 13.01 -14.73
C ARG A 44 19.12 14.31 -14.22
N LYS A 45 18.42 15.06 -13.38
CA LYS A 45 18.95 16.31 -12.83
C LYS A 45 20.03 16.07 -11.78
N ILE A 46 19.93 15.01 -10.99
CA ILE A 46 20.93 14.63 -9.98
C ILE A 46 22.22 14.16 -10.64
N HIS A 47 22.12 13.24 -11.61
CA HIS A 47 23.29 12.58 -12.21
C HIS A 47 23.82 13.28 -13.45
N GLY A 48 23.06 14.22 -14.05
CA GLY A 48 23.46 14.95 -15.26
C GLY A 48 23.68 14.00 -16.44
N ASP A 49 24.87 14.08 -17.06
CA ASP A 49 25.24 13.27 -18.21
C ASP A 49 25.83 11.89 -17.84
N ASN A 50 25.93 11.57 -16.55
CA ASN A 50 26.38 10.26 -16.11
C ASN A 50 25.27 9.22 -16.29
N ASN A 51 25.25 8.58 -17.46
CA ASN A 51 24.24 7.59 -17.82
C ASN A 51 24.36 6.30 -16.99
N GLU A 52 25.54 5.94 -16.52
CA GLU A 52 25.74 4.74 -15.70
C GLU A 52 25.10 4.91 -14.33
N GLU A 53 25.33 6.03 -13.66
CA GLU A 53 24.72 6.36 -12.38
C GLU A 53 23.21 6.52 -12.49
N MET A 54 22.73 7.15 -13.56
CA MET A 54 21.31 7.26 -13.82
C MET A 54 20.66 5.89 -14.02
N ALA A 55 21.29 5.01 -14.82
CA ALA A 55 20.80 3.66 -15.06
C ALA A 55 20.76 2.83 -13.76
N ALA A 56 21.80 2.96 -12.93
CA ALA A 56 21.85 2.29 -11.63
C ALA A 56 20.78 2.79 -10.67
N ALA A 57 20.52 4.10 -10.60
CA ALA A 57 19.43 4.67 -9.81
C ALA A 57 18.04 4.18 -10.29
N MET A 58 17.83 4.12 -11.59
CA MET A 58 16.59 3.58 -12.17
C MET A 58 16.44 2.08 -11.88
N ALA A 59 17.51 1.28 -12.09
CA ALA A 59 17.49 -0.17 -11.82
C ALA A 59 17.10 -0.48 -10.37
N ASN A 60 17.64 0.28 -9.41
CA ASN A 60 17.32 0.14 -7.99
C ASN A 60 15.81 0.40 -7.69
N ASN A 61 15.10 1.08 -8.58
CA ASN A 61 13.70 1.42 -8.42
C ASN A 61 12.75 0.64 -9.34
N LEU A 62 13.28 -0.29 -10.13
CA LEU A 62 12.50 -1.20 -10.99
C LEU A 62 12.20 -2.55 -10.33
N ASP A 63 12.60 -2.76 -9.08
CA ASP A 63 12.22 -3.93 -8.30
C ASP A 63 10.75 -3.86 -7.88
N PHE A 64 10.21 -5.03 -7.51
CA PHE A 64 8.82 -5.17 -7.08
C PHE A 64 8.41 -4.08 -6.08
N ILE A 65 7.34 -3.41 -6.40
CA ILE A 65 6.62 -2.50 -5.50
C ILE A 65 5.12 -2.57 -5.79
N ASN A 66 4.35 -2.71 -4.72
CA ASN A 66 2.90 -2.60 -4.76
C ASN A 66 2.44 -1.87 -3.51
N THR A 67 2.01 -0.63 -3.67
CA THR A 67 1.61 0.25 -2.57
C THR A 67 0.45 1.15 -3.01
N GLU A 68 -0.16 1.84 -2.08
CA GLU A 68 -1.23 2.77 -2.41
C GLU A 68 -0.65 4.00 -3.12
N PRO A 69 -1.20 4.42 -4.29
CA PRO A 69 -0.58 5.42 -5.17
C PRO A 69 -0.38 6.82 -4.56
N HIS A 70 -1.22 7.24 -3.62
CA HIS A 70 -1.01 8.52 -2.94
C HIS A 70 0.16 8.42 -1.96
N MET A 71 0.27 7.30 -1.24
CA MET A 71 1.36 7.04 -0.30
C MET A 71 2.68 6.75 -1.01
N ALA A 72 2.65 6.17 -2.22
CA ALA A 72 3.84 5.99 -3.06
C ALA A 72 4.58 7.31 -3.31
N ALA A 73 3.86 8.41 -3.40
CA ALA A 73 4.44 9.74 -3.58
C ALA A 73 5.38 10.16 -2.43
N ILE A 74 5.11 9.69 -1.20
CA ILE A 74 6.01 9.90 -0.05
C ILE A 74 7.34 9.18 -0.28
N LEU A 75 7.27 7.91 -0.72
CA LEU A 75 8.47 7.11 -1.01
C LEU A 75 9.29 7.72 -2.15
N GLN A 76 8.64 8.16 -3.22
CA GLN A 76 9.32 8.83 -4.33
C GLN A 76 10.07 10.07 -3.86
N GLY A 77 9.44 10.93 -3.05
CA GLY A 77 10.09 12.10 -2.47
C GLY A 77 11.29 11.73 -1.61
N LEU A 78 11.13 10.75 -0.73
CA LEU A 78 12.19 10.24 0.14
C LEU A 78 13.38 9.69 -0.67
N ILE A 79 13.12 8.83 -1.65
CA ILE A 79 14.15 8.22 -2.50
C ILE A 79 14.93 9.29 -3.25
N VAL A 80 14.25 10.27 -3.85
CA VAL A 80 14.91 11.36 -4.59
C VAL A 80 15.82 12.18 -3.67
N SER A 81 15.39 12.46 -2.43
CA SER A 81 16.23 13.21 -1.48
C SER A 81 17.46 12.41 -1.05
N MET A 82 17.32 11.09 -0.88
CA MET A 82 18.43 10.22 -0.52
C MET A 82 19.43 10.05 -1.67
N GLU A 83 18.95 9.89 -2.90
CA GLU A 83 19.79 9.81 -4.10
C GLU A 83 20.54 11.14 -4.34
N GLU A 84 19.88 12.28 -4.14
CA GLU A 84 20.53 13.60 -4.22
C GLU A 84 21.63 13.78 -3.18
N ALA A 85 21.45 13.20 -2.00
CA ALA A 85 22.46 13.21 -0.93
C ALA A 85 23.57 12.18 -1.12
N GLY A 86 23.54 11.37 -2.18
CA GLY A 86 24.53 10.33 -2.45
C GLY A 86 24.51 9.19 -1.44
N GLN A 87 23.34 8.86 -0.89
CA GLN A 87 23.22 7.74 0.04
C GLN A 87 23.40 6.40 -0.67
N ASP A 88 23.84 5.40 0.08
CA ASP A 88 24.01 4.06 -0.45
C ASP A 88 22.69 3.47 -0.96
N ARG A 89 22.71 2.91 -2.17
CA ARG A 89 21.53 2.36 -2.85
C ARG A 89 20.97 1.13 -2.17
N THR A 90 21.78 0.37 -1.45
CA THR A 90 21.30 -0.76 -0.63
C THR A 90 20.44 -0.26 0.53
N MET A 91 20.80 0.90 1.10
CA MET A 91 20.00 1.56 2.12
C MET A 91 18.69 2.12 1.54
N ILE A 92 18.75 2.78 0.37
CA ILE A 92 17.54 3.27 -0.33
C ILE A 92 16.58 2.11 -0.63
N HIS A 93 17.12 1.01 -1.14
CA HIS A 93 16.34 -0.21 -1.41
C HIS A 93 15.71 -0.80 -0.13
N SER A 94 16.46 -0.89 0.95
CA SER A 94 15.98 -1.42 2.23
C SER A 94 14.85 -0.57 2.80
N LEU A 95 14.96 0.76 2.72
CA LEU A 95 13.90 1.68 3.13
C LEU A 95 12.65 1.56 2.26
N LYS A 96 12.82 1.54 0.94
CA LYS A 96 11.71 1.31 0.00
C LYS A 96 10.96 0.04 0.35
N THR A 97 11.69 -1.07 0.49
CA THR A 97 11.11 -2.39 0.78
C THR A 97 10.46 -2.46 2.15
N GLY A 98 11.05 -1.80 3.16
CA GLY A 98 10.47 -1.75 4.51
C GLY A 98 9.22 -0.89 4.62
N LEU A 99 9.08 0.15 3.81
CA LEU A 99 8.00 1.14 3.95
C LEU A 99 6.82 0.92 3.00
N PHE A 100 7.01 0.31 1.82
CA PHE A 100 5.91 0.24 0.85
C PHE A 100 4.71 -0.57 1.36
N GLY A 101 4.94 -1.66 2.09
CA GLY A 101 3.87 -2.47 2.67
C GLY A 101 3.03 -1.72 3.72
N PRO A 102 3.66 -1.16 4.78
CA PRO A 102 2.96 -0.31 5.74
C PRO A 102 2.21 0.86 5.11
N LEU A 103 2.82 1.53 4.14
CA LEU A 103 2.19 2.64 3.41
C LEU A 103 1.01 2.16 2.56
N ALA A 104 1.07 0.97 1.97
CA ALA A 104 -0.07 0.36 1.29
C ALA A 104 -1.24 0.18 2.24
N GLY A 105 -1.03 -0.50 3.38
CA GLY A 105 -2.10 -0.75 4.35
C GLY A 105 -2.73 0.52 4.91
N LEU A 106 -1.91 1.53 5.23
CA LEU A 106 -2.40 2.82 5.69
C LEU A 106 -3.17 3.58 4.60
N GLY A 107 -2.61 3.60 3.39
CA GLY A 107 -3.22 4.29 2.26
C GLY A 107 -4.54 3.65 1.84
N ASP A 108 -4.59 2.33 1.72
CA ASP A 108 -5.81 1.59 1.40
C ASP A 108 -6.91 1.85 2.44
N ALA A 109 -6.58 1.85 3.73
CA ALA A 109 -7.52 2.14 4.81
C ALA A 109 -8.12 3.55 4.69
N ILE A 110 -7.29 4.55 4.37
CA ILE A 110 -7.74 5.95 4.26
C ILE A 110 -8.53 6.18 2.97
N TRP A 111 -7.96 5.79 1.81
CA TRP A 111 -8.51 6.18 0.51
C TRP A 111 -9.60 5.24 0.02
N TRP A 112 -9.33 3.92 0.02
CA TRP A 112 -10.22 2.95 -0.59
C TRP A 112 -11.32 2.47 0.34
N TYR A 113 -11.03 2.32 1.64
CA TYR A 113 -11.97 1.77 2.60
C TYR A 113 -12.70 2.81 3.44
N THR A 114 -12.20 4.05 3.48
CA THR A 114 -12.87 5.14 4.22
C THR A 114 -13.37 6.23 3.29
N ALA A 115 -12.49 6.93 2.59
CA ALA A 115 -12.86 8.10 1.79
C ALA A 115 -13.78 7.72 0.61
N MET A 116 -13.44 6.65 -0.11
CA MET A 116 -14.18 6.23 -1.31
C MET A 116 -15.64 5.88 -0.99
N PRO A 117 -15.98 4.98 -0.05
CA PRO A 117 -17.38 4.64 0.21
C PRO A 117 -18.18 5.83 0.77
N ILE A 118 -17.58 6.69 1.57
CA ILE A 118 -18.26 7.89 2.10
C ILE A 118 -18.62 8.84 0.96
N ILE A 119 -17.65 9.22 0.14
CA ILE A 119 -17.88 10.15 -0.98
C ILE A 119 -18.81 9.53 -2.02
N ALA A 120 -18.65 8.24 -2.34
CA ALA A 120 -19.53 7.53 -3.25
C ALA A 120 -21.00 7.52 -2.72
N SER A 121 -21.20 7.23 -1.44
CA SER A 121 -22.54 7.21 -0.84
C SER A 121 -23.23 8.58 -0.93
N ILE A 122 -22.52 9.65 -0.60
CA ILE A 122 -23.06 11.03 -0.72
C ILE A 122 -23.42 11.34 -2.18
N CYS A 123 -22.52 11.05 -3.11
CA CYS A 123 -22.71 11.33 -4.52
C CYS A 123 -23.84 10.50 -5.15
N CYS A 124 -23.96 9.22 -4.76
CA CYS A 124 -25.07 8.35 -5.18
C CYS A 124 -26.40 8.82 -4.63
N SER A 125 -26.46 9.28 -3.39
CA SER A 125 -27.67 9.85 -2.80
C SER A 125 -28.15 11.11 -3.54
N LEU A 126 -27.23 11.97 -3.97
CA LEU A 126 -27.59 13.12 -4.81
C LEU A 126 -28.06 12.69 -6.21
N ALA A 127 -27.36 11.74 -6.83
CA ALA A 127 -27.71 11.24 -8.15
C ALA A 127 -29.08 10.53 -8.18
N SER A 128 -29.45 9.80 -7.14
CA SER A 128 -30.76 9.14 -7.02
C SER A 128 -31.94 10.14 -6.93
N GLN A 129 -31.65 11.39 -6.56
CA GLN A 129 -32.60 12.50 -6.58
C GLN A 129 -32.59 13.25 -7.93
N ASN A 130 -32.04 12.65 -9.01
CA ASN A 130 -31.85 13.27 -10.31
C ASN A 130 -30.96 14.54 -10.28
N ASN A 131 -30.11 14.68 -9.27
CA ASN A 131 -29.20 15.82 -9.14
C ASN A 131 -27.85 15.51 -9.81
N VAL A 132 -27.57 16.19 -10.91
CA VAL A 132 -26.33 16.04 -11.71
C VAL A 132 -25.08 16.46 -10.93
N LEU A 133 -25.23 17.22 -9.84
CA LEU A 133 -24.09 17.61 -9.00
C LEU A 133 -23.41 16.42 -8.32
N GLY A 134 -24.12 15.31 -8.10
CA GLY A 134 -23.54 14.11 -7.50
C GLY A 134 -22.36 13.56 -8.30
N PRO A 135 -22.54 13.13 -9.56
CA PRO A 135 -21.44 12.68 -10.42
C PRO A 135 -20.33 13.73 -10.63
N ILE A 136 -20.69 14.99 -10.81
CA ILE A 136 -19.72 16.08 -11.00
C ILE A 136 -18.84 16.22 -9.75
N PHE A 137 -19.44 16.25 -8.57
CA PHE A 137 -18.70 16.35 -7.31
C PHE A 137 -17.77 15.14 -7.11
N TYR A 138 -18.23 13.93 -7.45
CA TYR A 138 -17.40 12.73 -7.35
C TYR A 138 -16.13 12.82 -8.21
N ILE A 139 -16.28 13.20 -9.48
CA ILE A 139 -15.14 13.34 -10.41
C ILE A 139 -14.18 14.43 -9.93
N LEU A 140 -14.72 15.61 -9.58
CA LEU A 140 -13.90 16.73 -9.12
C LEU A 140 -13.17 16.41 -7.82
N PHE A 141 -13.84 15.78 -6.86
CA PHE A 141 -13.22 15.39 -5.60
C PHE A 141 -12.00 14.50 -5.83
N TRP A 142 -12.16 13.44 -6.64
CA TRP A 142 -11.05 12.52 -6.89
C TRP A 142 -9.94 13.13 -7.74
N ALA A 143 -10.27 13.94 -8.73
CA ALA A 143 -9.28 14.63 -9.54
C ALA A 143 -8.44 15.61 -8.70
N LEU A 144 -9.08 16.41 -7.88
CA LEU A 144 -8.39 17.35 -6.99
C LEU A 144 -7.58 16.62 -5.92
N THR A 145 -8.15 15.61 -5.29
CA THR A 145 -7.46 14.80 -4.30
C THR A 145 -6.21 14.14 -4.90
N ALA A 146 -6.31 13.57 -6.10
CA ALA A 146 -5.18 12.94 -6.78
C ALA A 146 -4.02 13.93 -7.02
N ILE A 147 -4.31 15.17 -7.40
CA ILE A 147 -3.30 16.20 -7.67
C ILE A 147 -2.69 16.73 -6.37
N PHE A 148 -3.54 17.21 -5.45
CA PHE A 148 -3.08 17.89 -4.25
C PHE A 148 -2.36 16.94 -3.28
N SER A 149 -2.88 15.72 -3.08
CA SER A 149 -2.25 14.76 -2.19
C SER A 149 -0.85 14.36 -2.68
N ARG A 150 -0.69 14.10 -3.98
CA ARG A 150 0.63 13.73 -4.53
C ARG A 150 1.63 14.88 -4.43
N ILE A 151 1.24 16.11 -4.72
CA ILE A 151 2.12 17.27 -4.56
C ILE A 151 2.56 17.42 -3.10
N TRP A 152 1.62 17.28 -2.18
CA TRP A 152 1.91 17.39 -0.75
C TRP A 152 2.78 16.24 -0.25
N PHE A 153 2.46 15.00 -0.61
CA PHE A 153 3.17 13.81 -0.18
C PHE A 153 4.59 13.70 -0.77
N VAL A 154 4.78 14.05 -2.04
CA VAL A 154 6.13 14.12 -2.64
C VAL A 154 7.00 15.11 -1.86
N ARG A 155 6.47 16.32 -1.58
CA ARG A 155 7.21 17.31 -0.82
C ARG A 155 7.49 16.88 0.62
N LEU A 156 6.51 16.24 1.26
CA LEU A 156 6.65 15.70 2.61
C LEU A 156 7.76 14.64 2.65
N GLY A 157 7.75 13.67 1.74
CA GLY A 157 8.78 12.64 1.65
C GLY A 157 10.16 13.22 1.38
N TYR A 158 10.27 14.15 0.42
CA TYR A 158 11.54 14.82 0.11
C TYR A 158 12.09 15.60 1.31
N ASN A 159 11.26 16.43 1.96
CA ASN A 159 11.68 17.21 3.11
C ASN A 159 12.05 16.32 4.30
N ALA A 160 11.31 15.24 4.52
CA ALA A 160 11.63 14.26 5.55
C ALA A 160 13.00 13.62 5.29
N GLY A 161 13.30 13.26 4.03
CA GLY A 161 14.62 12.77 3.64
C GLY A 161 15.70 13.80 3.89
N VAL A 162 15.60 15.01 3.34
CA VAL A 162 16.60 16.09 3.51
C VAL A 162 16.88 16.39 4.98
N ASN A 163 15.84 16.48 5.80
CA ASN A 163 16.01 16.84 7.22
C ASN A 163 16.52 15.69 8.08
N SER A 164 16.40 14.47 7.63
CA SER A 164 16.66 13.26 8.43
C SER A 164 17.73 12.34 7.83
N ILE A 165 18.43 12.75 6.76
CA ILE A 165 19.39 11.90 6.05
C ILE A 165 20.40 11.25 6.99
N LYS A 166 21.02 12.03 7.88
CA LYS A 166 21.97 11.50 8.84
C LYS A 166 21.31 10.52 9.81
N PHE A 167 20.15 10.90 10.36
CA PHE A 167 19.39 10.04 11.27
C PHE A 167 18.92 8.75 10.58
N ILE A 168 18.45 8.83 9.34
CA ILE A 168 18.04 7.67 8.53
C ILE A 168 19.24 6.77 8.26
N GLY A 169 20.39 7.33 7.88
CA GLY A 169 21.63 6.58 7.65
C GLY A 169 22.09 5.82 8.89
N ASP A 170 22.17 6.51 10.02
CA ASP A 170 22.62 5.94 11.30
C ASP A 170 21.63 4.88 11.87
N ASN A 171 20.36 4.95 11.50
CA ASN A 171 19.29 4.14 12.08
C ASN A 171 18.51 3.28 11.06
N ALA A 172 19.03 3.10 9.83
CA ALA A 172 18.30 2.41 8.74
C ALA A 172 17.78 1.02 9.15
N ALA A 173 18.57 0.23 9.88
CA ALA A 173 18.17 -1.10 10.35
C ALA A 173 17.01 -1.04 11.35
N TYR A 174 17.00 -0.06 12.26
CA TYR A 174 15.91 0.13 13.23
C TYR A 174 14.64 0.62 12.55
N ILE A 175 14.76 1.53 11.57
CA ILE A 175 13.62 2.06 10.80
C ILE A 175 12.98 0.94 9.98
N SER A 176 13.79 0.13 9.29
CA SER A 176 13.30 -1.02 8.52
C SER A 176 12.61 -2.05 9.42
N LYS A 177 13.16 -2.32 10.62
CA LYS A 177 12.54 -3.21 11.60
C LYS A 177 11.23 -2.65 12.12
N ALA A 178 11.19 -1.36 12.45
CA ALA A 178 9.96 -0.67 12.90
C ALA A 178 8.87 -0.68 11.81
N ALA A 179 9.24 -0.42 10.55
CA ALA A 179 8.34 -0.52 9.41
C ALA A 179 7.79 -1.94 9.23
N GLY A 180 8.64 -2.97 9.37
CA GLY A 180 8.20 -4.36 9.33
C GLY A 180 7.20 -4.70 10.44
N ILE A 181 7.44 -4.24 11.67
CA ILE A 181 6.50 -4.41 12.79
C ILE A 181 5.18 -3.72 12.48
N LEU A 182 5.21 -2.47 12.01
CA LEU A 182 4.02 -1.74 11.61
C LEU A 182 3.25 -2.48 10.52
N GLY A 183 3.94 -3.02 9.51
CA GLY A 183 3.33 -3.82 8.45
C GLY A 183 2.58 -5.05 9.00
N VAL A 184 3.20 -5.80 9.91
CA VAL A 184 2.55 -6.94 10.55
C VAL A 184 1.35 -6.51 11.40
N MET A 185 1.44 -5.39 12.12
CA MET A 185 0.31 -4.84 12.89
C MET A 185 -0.86 -4.45 11.98
N VAL A 186 -0.58 -3.77 10.86
CA VAL A 186 -1.61 -3.40 9.86
C VAL A 186 -2.27 -4.65 9.28
N VAL A 187 -1.49 -5.63 8.82
CA VAL A 187 -2.02 -6.90 8.30
C VAL A 187 -2.87 -7.60 9.37
N GLY A 188 -2.40 -7.65 10.62
CA GLY A 188 -3.16 -8.22 11.73
C GLY A 188 -4.50 -7.53 11.96
N GLY A 189 -4.54 -6.19 11.87
CA GLY A 189 -5.76 -5.40 11.97
C GLY A 189 -6.73 -5.56 10.80
N LEU A 190 -6.23 -5.92 9.62
CA LEU A 190 -7.06 -6.17 8.44
C LEU A 190 -7.78 -7.53 8.50
N ILE A 191 -7.25 -8.52 9.20
CA ILE A 191 -7.85 -9.86 9.28
C ILE A 191 -9.33 -9.80 9.73
N PRO A 192 -9.69 -9.19 10.87
CA PRO A 192 -11.07 -9.12 11.32
C PRO A 192 -11.98 -8.31 10.38
N SER A 193 -11.41 -7.43 9.56
CA SER A 193 -12.17 -6.58 8.64
C SER A 193 -12.46 -7.24 7.29
N TYR A 194 -11.59 -8.14 6.85
CA TYR A 194 -11.63 -8.73 5.50
C TYR A 194 -11.86 -10.24 5.46
N VAL A 195 -11.61 -10.93 6.55
CA VAL A 195 -11.83 -12.38 6.62
C VAL A 195 -13.09 -12.66 7.40
N SER A 196 -14.17 -12.95 6.70
CA SER A 196 -15.41 -13.41 7.30
C SER A 196 -15.40 -14.93 7.34
N PHE A 197 -15.16 -15.49 8.51
CA PHE A 197 -15.31 -16.91 8.79
C PHE A 197 -16.06 -17.04 10.11
N ALA A 198 -17.34 -17.38 10.02
CA ALA A 198 -18.24 -17.47 11.17
C ALA A 198 -19.21 -18.64 11.01
N PHE A 199 -19.55 -19.30 12.10
CA PHE A 199 -20.62 -20.28 12.10
C PHE A 199 -21.99 -19.59 12.14
N PRO A 200 -23.02 -20.17 11.50
CA PRO A 200 -24.36 -19.64 11.56
C PRO A 200 -24.90 -19.64 13.00
N GLU A 201 -25.68 -18.65 13.36
CA GLU A 201 -26.28 -18.53 14.69
C GLU A 201 -27.22 -19.70 15.04
N THR A 202 -27.71 -20.41 14.02
CA THR A 202 -28.54 -21.60 14.16
C THR A 202 -27.77 -22.82 14.69
N LEU A 203 -26.46 -22.81 14.63
CA LEU A 203 -25.63 -23.90 15.15
C LEU A 203 -25.43 -23.74 16.66
N VAL A 204 -26.30 -24.42 17.42
CA VAL A 204 -26.41 -24.30 18.89
C VAL A 204 -26.05 -25.64 19.54
N ILE A 205 -25.21 -25.60 20.59
CA ILE A 205 -24.92 -26.72 21.47
C ILE A 205 -25.39 -26.35 22.88
N SER A 206 -26.32 -27.13 23.44
CA SER A 206 -26.85 -26.90 24.79
C SER A 206 -27.30 -25.46 25.05
N SER A 207 -28.04 -24.86 24.11
CA SER A 207 -28.60 -23.49 24.17
C SER A 207 -27.53 -22.36 24.01
N VAL A 208 -26.31 -22.69 23.67
CA VAL A 208 -25.25 -21.69 23.38
C VAL A 208 -24.83 -21.79 21.92
N SER A 209 -24.78 -20.67 21.21
CA SER A 209 -24.32 -20.67 19.82
C SER A 209 -22.83 -21.03 19.77
N VAL A 210 -22.46 -21.87 18.81
CA VAL A 210 -21.06 -22.26 18.60
C VAL A 210 -20.19 -21.03 18.36
N GLN A 211 -20.69 -20.10 17.54
CA GLN A 211 -20.01 -18.81 17.30
C GLN A 211 -19.79 -18.03 18.61
N GLY A 212 -20.80 -17.97 19.47
CA GLY A 212 -20.70 -17.26 20.76
C GLY A 212 -19.67 -17.85 21.71
N ILE A 213 -19.42 -19.17 21.64
CA ILE A 213 -18.34 -19.81 22.43
C ILE A 213 -16.97 -19.27 21.97
N PHE A 214 -16.73 -19.25 20.66
CA PHE A 214 -15.46 -18.75 20.13
C PHE A 214 -15.28 -17.25 20.39
N ASP A 215 -16.32 -16.43 20.19
CA ASP A 215 -16.27 -15.00 20.41
C ASP A 215 -16.10 -14.60 21.87
N SER A 216 -16.55 -15.46 22.81
CA SER A 216 -16.31 -15.26 24.24
C SER A 216 -14.87 -15.49 24.66
N ILE A 217 -14.12 -16.30 23.92
CA ILE A 217 -12.69 -16.51 24.13
C ILE A 217 -11.90 -15.32 23.55
N MET A 218 -12.12 -15.03 22.29
CA MET A 218 -11.52 -13.89 21.59
C MET A 218 -12.36 -13.57 20.34
N PRO A 219 -12.86 -12.34 20.20
CA PRO A 219 -13.55 -11.91 18.98
C PRO A 219 -12.68 -12.14 17.75
N ASN A 220 -13.27 -12.68 16.69
CA ASN A 220 -12.61 -13.01 15.42
C ASN A 220 -11.46 -14.06 15.51
N ILE A 221 -11.47 -14.93 16.53
CA ILE A 221 -10.49 -16.00 16.64
C ILE A 221 -10.53 -16.98 15.46
N LEU A 222 -11.70 -17.25 14.92
CA LEU A 222 -11.90 -18.14 13.76
C LEU A 222 -11.28 -17.57 12.48
N PRO A 223 -11.54 -16.31 12.07
CA PRO A 223 -10.82 -15.65 10.99
C PRO A 223 -9.31 -15.67 11.17
N LEU A 224 -8.82 -15.38 12.37
CA LEU A 224 -7.40 -15.38 12.69
C LEU A 224 -6.80 -16.79 12.52
N GLY A 225 -7.45 -17.81 13.09
CA GLY A 225 -7.02 -19.21 12.97
C GLY A 225 -6.99 -19.68 11.52
N PHE A 226 -7.99 -19.28 10.72
CA PHE A 226 -8.04 -19.61 9.30
C PHE A 226 -6.88 -18.98 8.51
N VAL A 227 -6.55 -17.72 8.76
CA VAL A 227 -5.39 -17.06 8.14
C VAL A 227 -4.10 -17.73 8.54
N PHE A 228 -3.91 -18.10 9.81
CA PHE A 228 -2.73 -18.83 10.25
C PHE A 228 -2.62 -20.23 9.63
N LEU A 229 -3.73 -20.94 9.44
CA LEU A 229 -3.77 -22.22 8.72
C LEU A 229 -3.28 -22.06 7.28
N LEU A 230 -3.81 -21.05 6.55
CA LEU A 230 -3.39 -20.76 5.17
C LEU A 230 -1.91 -20.37 5.11
N TYR A 231 -1.44 -19.55 6.05
CA TYR A 231 -0.03 -19.18 6.17
C TYR A 231 0.88 -20.39 6.41
N TRP A 232 0.45 -21.31 7.27
CA TRP A 232 1.18 -22.55 7.53
C TRP A 232 1.26 -23.44 6.29
N LEU A 233 0.14 -23.60 5.56
CA LEU A 233 0.10 -24.35 4.31
C LEU A 233 1.03 -23.71 3.26
N PHE A 234 1.03 -22.40 3.14
CA PHE A 234 1.89 -21.68 2.23
C PHE A 234 3.36 -21.84 2.59
N LYS A 235 3.73 -21.56 3.84
CA LYS A 235 5.13 -21.45 4.25
C LYS A 235 5.79 -22.82 4.54
N LYS A 236 5.09 -23.73 5.21
CA LYS A 236 5.68 -25.03 5.59
C LYS A 236 5.43 -26.14 4.60
N LYS A 237 4.31 -26.12 3.90
CA LYS A 237 3.94 -27.14 2.93
C LYS A 237 4.24 -26.73 1.49
N ASN A 238 4.77 -25.52 1.25
CA ASN A 238 5.08 -24.96 -0.07
C ASN A 238 3.90 -25.07 -1.05
N VAL A 239 2.68 -24.93 -0.56
CA VAL A 239 1.48 -24.97 -1.42
C VAL A 239 1.44 -23.68 -2.23
N ASN A 240 1.35 -23.82 -3.54
CA ASN A 240 1.27 -22.69 -4.45
C ASN A 240 0.04 -21.81 -4.13
N THR A 241 0.20 -20.49 -4.18
CA THR A 241 -0.85 -19.50 -3.91
C THR A 241 -2.12 -19.79 -4.72
N MET A 242 -2.01 -20.16 -6.00
CA MET A 242 -3.15 -20.52 -6.84
C MET A 242 -3.95 -21.70 -6.29
N LYS A 243 -3.25 -22.73 -5.78
CA LYS A 243 -3.90 -23.89 -5.14
C LYS A 243 -4.61 -23.48 -3.85
N LEU A 244 -4.04 -22.56 -3.07
CA LEU A 244 -4.69 -22.04 -1.86
C LEU A 244 -5.95 -21.24 -2.20
N ILE A 245 -5.90 -20.40 -3.21
CA ILE A 245 -7.08 -19.64 -3.69
C ILE A 245 -8.19 -20.60 -4.12
N LEU A 246 -7.88 -21.61 -4.94
CA LEU A 246 -8.85 -22.60 -5.37
C LEU A 246 -9.41 -23.41 -4.21
N LEU A 247 -8.56 -23.77 -3.25
CA LEU A 247 -8.97 -24.46 -2.01
C LEU A 247 -9.95 -23.61 -1.20
N VAL A 248 -9.67 -22.32 -1.01
CA VAL A 248 -10.55 -21.40 -0.28
C VAL A 248 -11.89 -21.25 -0.98
N ILE A 249 -11.89 -21.07 -2.31
CA ILE A 249 -13.14 -20.98 -3.10
C ILE A 249 -13.95 -22.29 -2.96
N ALA A 250 -13.31 -23.44 -3.16
CA ALA A 250 -14.00 -24.73 -3.05
C ALA A 250 -14.55 -24.96 -1.64
N LEU A 251 -13.77 -24.61 -0.61
CA LEU A 251 -14.19 -24.72 0.80
C LEU A 251 -15.37 -23.80 1.10
N SER A 252 -15.32 -22.54 0.69
CA SER A 252 -16.40 -21.57 0.90
C SER A 252 -17.70 -22.02 0.24
N VAL A 253 -17.65 -22.50 -1.01
CA VAL A 253 -18.81 -23.04 -1.71
C VAL A 253 -19.37 -24.27 -1.00
N ALA A 254 -18.51 -25.21 -0.60
CA ALA A 254 -18.94 -26.42 0.07
C ALA A 254 -19.59 -26.13 1.44
N LEU A 255 -19.00 -25.25 2.24
CA LEU A 255 -19.53 -24.88 3.56
C LEU A 255 -20.83 -24.11 3.45
N SER A 256 -20.95 -23.22 2.46
CA SER A 256 -22.19 -22.50 2.16
C SER A 256 -23.31 -23.47 1.72
N PHE A 257 -22.99 -24.48 0.89
CA PHE A 257 -23.97 -25.48 0.45
C PHE A 257 -24.46 -26.37 1.58
N LEU A 258 -23.59 -26.61 2.58
CA LEU A 258 -23.93 -27.40 3.78
C LEU A 258 -24.65 -26.56 4.85
N GLY A 259 -24.85 -25.26 4.64
CA GLY A 259 -25.46 -24.36 5.61
C GLY A 259 -24.63 -24.19 6.89
N ILE A 260 -23.31 -24.42 6.80
CA ILE A 260 -22.37 -24.32 7.94
C ILE A 260 -21.76 -22.90 8.00
N MET A 261 -21.91 -22.14 6.90
CA MET A 261 -21.31 -20.81 6.75
C MET A 261 -22.18 -19.93 5.88
#